data_383e7311cd6b22f9c532cdf7d3915373
#
_entry.id   383e7311cd6b22f9c532cdf7d3915373
#
_cell.length_a   1.000
_cell.length_b   1.000
_cell.length_c   1.000
_cell.angle_alpha   90.00
_cell.angle_beta   90.00
_cell.angle_gamma   90.00
#
_symmetry.space_group_name_H-M   'P 1'
#
loop_
_entity.id
_entity.type
_entity.pdbx_description
1 polymer ?
#
loop_
_entity_poly.entity_id
_entity_poly.type
_entity_poly.pdbx_seq_one_letter_code
_entity_poly.pdbx_strand_id
1 'polypeptide(L)'
;DEAMGDEVTADQNRTFLEPTHEAAVSFFSRPPAGRVVMLNLLRFRPIADYAASPELAPPVPISGREAYGKYMAHTLPYLEASGGELLFFGHGGPFLIGPADERWDAAMLVSQASAATFLAFASDRGYLAGVGHRTAALEDSRLLPLTEGPA
;
A
#
# COMPACT_ATOMS: atom_id res chain seq x y z
N ASP A 1 -28.41 15.81 -14.04
CA ASP A 1 -27.21 16.65 -13.85
C ASP A 1 -26.68 16.62 -12.42
N GLU A 2 -27.55 16.70 -11.40
CA GLU A 2 -27.14 16.57 -10.00
C GLU A 2 -26.57 15.19 -9.68
N ALA A 3 -27.17 14.13 -10.26
CA ALA A 3 -26.70 12.76 -10.04
C ALA A 3 -25.30 12.50 -10.64
N MET A 4 -24.97 13.11 -11.77
CA MET A 4 -23.63 13.01 -12.37
C MET A 4 -22.57 13.75 -11.56
N GLY A 5 -22.93 14.89 -10.97
CA GLY A 5 -22.02 15.63 -10.10
C GLY A 5 -21.68 14.86 -8.82
N ASP A 6 -22.66 14.21 -8.22
CA ASP A 6 -22.48 13.40 -7.02
C ASP A 6 -21.62 12.16 -7.28
N GLU A 7 -21.77 11.50 -8.42
CA GLU A 7 -20.95 10.35 -8.81
C GLU A 7 -19.48 10.72 -8.97
N VAL A 8 -19.20 11.83 -9.63
CA VAL A 8 -17.81 12.32 -9.82
C VAL A 8 -17.18 12.65 -8.47
N THR A 9 -17.92 13.32 -7.58
CA THR A 9 -17.41 13.68 -6.24
C THR A 9 -17.16 12.44 -5.40
N ALA A 10 -18.08 11.45 -5.42
CA ALA A 10 -17.93 10.20 -4.69
C ALA A 10 -16.72 9.40 -5.19
N ASP A 11 -16.47 9.37 -6.49
CA ASP A 11 -15.33 8.66 -7.07
C ASP A 11 -14.00 9.31 -6.68
N GLN A 12 -13.92 10.65 -6.65
CA GLN A 12 -12.73 11.37 -6.23
C GLN A 12 -12.38 11.17 -4.75
N ASN A 13 -13.35 10.83 -3.91
CA ASN A 13 -13.17 10.63 -2.47
C ASN A 13 -12.98 9.16 -2.08
N ARG A 14 -12.89 8.25 -3.04
CA ARG A 14 -12.69 6.84 -2.75
C ARG A 14 -11.31 6.56 -2.19
N THR A 15 -11.26 5.65 -1.21
CA THR A 15 -10.02 5.13 -0.63
C THR A 15 -9.67 3.77 -1.23
N PHE A 16 -8.39 3.46 -1.26
CA PHE A 16 -7.89 2.23 -1.86
C PHE A 16 -6.86 1.60 -0.92
N LEU A 17 -7.16 0.42 -0.43
CA LEU A 17 -6.24 -0.38 0.39
C LEU A 17 -5.77 -1.63 -0.33
N GLU A 18 -6.53 -2.10 -1.31
CA GLU A 18 -6.29 -3.32 -2.07
C GLU A 18 -6.43 -3.05 -3.56
N PRO A 19 -5.80 -3.88 -4.42
CA PRO A 19 -6.04 -3.79 -5.86
C PRO A 19 -7.50 -4.00 -6.18
N THR A 20 -8.02 -3.24 -7.14
CA THR A 20 -9.30 -3.59 -7.76
C THR A 20 -9.11 -4.85 -8.58
N HIS A 21 -10.19 -5.60 -8.80
CA HIS A 21 -10.14 -6.78 -9.66
C HIS A 21 -9.60 -6.43 -11.06
N GLU A 22 -10.06 -5.33 -11.63
CA GLU A 22 -9.63 -4.87 -12.95
C GLU A 22 -8.13 -4.54 -13.00
N ALA A 23 -7.61 -3.84 -11.99
CA ALA A 23 -6.19 -3.49 -11.92
C ALA A 23 -5.32 -4.75 -11.76
N ALA A 24 -5.74 -5.70 -10.93
CA ALA A 24 -5.02 -6.96 -10.74
C ALA A 24 -4.99 -7.79 -12.03
N VAL A 25 -6.12 -7.94 -12.70
CA VAL A 25 -6.19 -8.65 -13.97
C VAL A 25 -5.31 -7.98 -15.02
N SER A 26 -5.38 -6.67 -15.15
CA SER A 26 -4.56 -5.91 -16.11
C SER A 26 -3.07 -6.09 -15.86
N PHE A 27 -2.64 -5.99 -14.61
CA PHE A 27 -1.22 -6.09 -14.25
C PHE A 27 -0.68 -7.51 -14.45
N PHE A 28 -1.39 -8.53 -13.97
CA PHE A 28 -0.91 -9.91 -14.00
C PHE A 28 -1.15 -10.65 -15.32
N SER A 29 -2.06 -10.17 -16.18
CA SER A 29 -2.25 -10.75 -17.51
C SER A 29 -1.23 -10.23 -18.53
N ARG A 30 -0.70 -9.03 -18.32
CA ARG A 30 0.38 -8.43 -19.14
C ARG A 30 1.46 -7.86 -18.24
N PRO A 31 2.16 -8.72 -17.48
CA PRO A 31 3.12 -8.22 -16.51
C PRO A 31 4.30 -7.53 -17.20
N PRO A 32 4.87 -6.49 -16.58
CA PRO A 32 6.10 -5.91 -17.07
C PRO A 32 7.22 -6.96 -17.05
N ALA A 33 8.13 -6.87 -18.00
CA ALA A 33 9.30 -7.72 -18.03
C ALA A 33 10.34 -7.23 -17.02
N GLY A 34 10.95 -8.16 -16.28
CA GLY A 34 12.06 -7.86 -15.38
C GLY A 34 11.64 -7.20 -14.07
N ARG A 35 12.56 -6.46 -13.51
CA ARG A 35 12.45 -5.82 -12.19
C ARG A 35 11.30 -4.82 -12.15
N VAL A 36 10.54 -4.85 -11.05
CA VAL A 36 9.49 -3.86 -10.77
C VAL A 36 9.84 -3.13 -9.48
N VAL A 37 9.63 -1.82 -9.47
CA VAL A 37 9.74 -1.00 -8.27
C VAL A 37 8.36 -0.47 -7.92
N MET A 38 7.87 -0.85 -6.75
CA MET A 38 6.55 -0.44 -6.27
C MET A 38 6.66 0.88 -5.50
N LEU A 39 6.06 1.93 -6.04
CA LEU A 39 5.92 3.19 -5.32
C LEU A 39 4.66 3.12 -4.47
N ASN A 40 4.83 3.24 -3.17
CA ASN A 40 3.74 3.27 -2.20
C ASN A 40 3.54 4.67 -1.66
N LEU A 41 2.30 5.15 -1.67
CA LEU A 41 1.89 6.35 -0.95
C LEU A 41 0.95 5.92 0.16
N LEU A 42 1.18 6.41 1.38
CA LEU A 42 0.48 5.93 2.57
C LEU A 42 -0.10 7.10 3.36
N ARG A 43 -1.39 6.97 3.73
CA ARG A 43 -2.04 7.88 4.68
C ARG A 43 -2.50 7.08 5.87
N PHE A 44 -2.01 7.44 7.06
CA PHE A 44 -2.29 6.70 8.27
C PHE A 44 -3.55 7.20 8.96
N ARG A 45 -4.29 6.25 9.55
CA ARG A 45 -5.37 6.59 10.50
C ARG A 45 -4.76 7.23 11.74
N PRO A 46 -5.41 8.22 12.37
CA PRO A 46 -4.97 8.71 13.67
C PRO A 46 -4.89 7.61 14.73
N ILE A 47 -5.92 6.75 14.78
CA ILE A 47 -5.99 5.56 15.61
C ILE A 47 -6.22 4.36 14.70
N ALA A 48 -5.41 3.32 14.87
CA ALA A 48 -5.52 2.09 14.08
C ALA A 48 -6.88 1.41 14.34
N ASP A 49 -7.47 0.86 13.27
CA ASP A 49 -8.76 0.17 13.33
C ASP A 49 -8.56 -1.32 13.04
N TYR A 50 -8.59 -2.14 14.08
CA TYR A 50 -8.42 -3.58 14.01
C TYR A 50 -9.75 -4.35 13.91
N ALA A 51 -10.87 -3.69 13.57
CA ALA A 51 -12.18 -4.35 13.53
C ALA A 51 -12.21 -5.57 12.59
N ALA A 52 -11.47 -5.51 11.47
CA ALA A 52 -11.39 -6.62 10.51
C ALA A 52 -10.42 -7.74 10.93
N SER A 53 -9.51 -7.46 11.87
CA SER A 53 -8.50 -8.41 12.35
C SER A 53 -8.32 -8.28 13.86
N PRO A 54 -9.37 -8.57 14.64
CA PRO A 54 -9.31 -8.37 16.10
C PRO A 54 -8.25 -9.19 16.81
N GLU A 55 -7.84 -10.32 16.22
CA GLU A 55 -6.79 -11.19 16.76
C GLU A 55 -5.41 -10.53 16.75
N LEU A 56 -5.20 -9.52 15.89
CA LEU A 56 -3.95 -8.77 15.81
C LEU A 56 -3.96 -7.52 16.68
N ALA A 57 -5.11 -7.13 17.21
CA ALA A 57 -5.26 -5.89 17.96
C ALA A 57 -4.38 -5.90 19.22
N PRO A 58 -3.60 -4.84 19.47
CA PRO A 58 -2.86 -4.70 20.73
C PRO A 58 -3.82 -4.46 21.90
N PRO A 59 -3.36 -4.67 23.17
CA PRO A 59 -4.21 -4.49 24.34
C PRO A 59 -4.73 -3.05 24.55
N VAL A 60 -3.99 -2.07 24.01
CA VAL A 60 -4.35 -0.64 24.09
C VAL A 60 -4.39 -0.05 22.68
N PRO A 61 -5.20 1.01 22.45
CA PRO A 61 -5.21 1.67 21.16
C PRO A 61 -3.83 2.22 20.79
N ILE A 62 -3.47 2.07 19.52
CA ILE A 62 -2.24 2.60 18.93
C ILE A 62 -2.55 3.46 17.72
N SER A 63 -1.60 4.30 17.30
CA SER A 63 -1.75 5.10 16.10
C SER A 63 -1.69 4.22 14.83
N GLY A 64 -2.23 4.73 13.73
CA GLY A 64 -2.06 4.09 12.44
C GLY A 64 -0.59 3.94 12.06
N ARG A 65 0.23 4.95 12.34
CA ARG A 65 1.68 4.90 12.10
C ARG A 65 2.35 3.77 12.88
N GLU A 66 2.01 3.59 14.15
CA GLU A 66 2.53 2.50 14.97
C GLU A 66 2.09 1.13 14.45
N ALA A 67 0.83 1.01 14.02
CA ALA A 67 0.31 -0.23 13.43
C ALA A 67 1.05 -0.57 12.14
N TYR A 68 1.35 0.43 11.31
CA TYR A 68 2.13 0.22 10.08
C TYR A 68 3.56 -0.23 10.38
N GLY A 69 4.15 0.27 11.47
CA GLY A 69 5.44 -0.21 11.97
C GLY A 69 5.40 -1.71 12.30
N LYS A 70 4.31 -2.18 12.91
CA LYS A 70 4.10 -3.61 13.18
C LYS A 70 3.98 -4.41 11.88
N TYR A 71 3.26 -3.87 10.89
CA TYR A 71 3.16 -4.47 9.57
C TYR A 71 4.54 -4.61 8.92
N MET A 72 5.35 -3.55 8.95
CA MET A 72 6.70 -3.55 8.36
C MET A 72 7.61 -4.56 9.05
N ALA A 73 7.61 -4.60 10.38
CA ALA A 73 8.41 -5.55 11.15
C ALA A 73 8.04 -7.01 10.82
N HIS A 74 6.75 -7.29 10.66
CA HIS A 74 6.28 -8.62 10.26
C HIS A 74 6.66 -8.95 8.82
N THR A 75 6.56 -7.98 7.93
CA THR A 75 6.61 -8.19 6.47
C THR A 75 8.03 -8.27 5.92
N LEU A 76 8.97 -7.51 6.46
CA LEU A 76 10.33 -7.43 5.91
C LEU A 76 11.02 -8.78 5.74
N PRO A 77 10.96 -9.74 6.69
CA PRO A 77 11.57 -11.05 6.47
C PRO A 77 11.00 -11.81 5.27
N TYR A 78 9.69 -11.69 5.04
CA TYR A 78 9.04 -12.35 3.89
C TYR A 78 9.39 -11.68 2.57
N LEU A 79 9.49 -10.35 2.59
CA LEU A 79 9.94 -9.59 1.42
C LEU A 79 11.35 -9.99 1.02
N GLU A 80 12.27 -10.01 1.98
CA GLU A 80 13.66 -10.41 1.75
C GLU A 80 13.77 -11.86 1.25
N ALA A 81 13.00 -12.77 1.84
CA ALA A 81 12.97 -14.17 1.42
C ALA A 81 12.47 -14.33 -0.02
N SER A 82 11.61 -13.44 -0.50
CA SER A 82 11.12 -13.44 -1.89
C SER A 82 12.13 -12.83 -2.87
N GLY A 83 13.25 -12.29 -2.39
CA GLY A 83 14.22 -11.56 -3.21
C GLY A 83 13.90 -10.08 -3.37
N GLY A 84 12.87 -9.59 -2.67
CA GLY A 84 12.53 -8.18 -2.68
C GLY A 84 13.40 -7.36 -1.75
N GLU A 85 13.37 -6.04 -1.93
CA GLU A 85 14.18 -5.11 -1.14
C GLU A 85 13.42 -3.80 -0.91
N LEU A 86 13.44 -3.34 0.34
CA LEU A 86 12.99 -1.99 0.66
C LEU A 86 14.11 -1.00 0.28
N LEU A 87 13.89 -0.23 -0.78
CA LEU A 87 14.88 0.72 -1.29
C LEU A 87 14.89 2.03 -0.52
N PHE A 88 13.70 2.50 -0.12
CA PHE A 88 13.54 3.78 0.56
C PHE A 88 12.23 3.81 1.32
N PHE A 89 12.25 4.39 2.51
CA PHE A 89 11.05 4.75 3.27
C PHE A 89 11.23 6.19 3.76
N GLY A 90 10.26 7.06 3.45
CA GLY A 90 10.35 8.46 3.83
C GLY A 90 9.04 8.98 4.38
N HIS A 91 9.15 10.02 5.20
CA HIS A 91 8.01 10.75 5.75
C HIS A 91 7.65 11.89 4.84
N GLY A 92 6.34 12.03 4.56
CA GLY A 92 5.80 13.07 3.70
C GLY A 92 4.97 14.09 4.49
N GLY A 93 3.97 14.60 3.82
CA GLY A 93 3.05 15.60 4.32
C GLY A 93 2.32 16.23 3.14
N PRO A 94 2.04 17.53 3.18
CA PRO A 94 1.47 18.24 2.04
C PRO A 94 2.43 18.27 0.86
N PHE A 95 1.90 18.34 -0.35
CA PHE A 95 2.71 18.48 -1.54
C PHE A 95 3.36 19.87 -1.64
N LEU A 96 4.56 19.92 -2.16
CA LEU A 96 5.16 21.16 -2.63
C LEU A 96 4.55 21.56 -3.99
N ILE A 97 4.29 20.59 -4.85
CA ILE A 97 3.57 20.77 -6.11
C ILE A 97 2.42 19.75 -6.10
N GLY A 98 1.22 20.26 -5.94
CA GLY A 98 0.01 19.45 -5.86
C GLY A 98 -1.11 20.19 -5.14
N PRO A 99 -2.29 19.58 -5.00
CA PRO A 99 -3.40 20.18 -4.27
C PRO A 99 -3.06 20.40 -2.79
N ALA A 100 -3.48 21.55 -2.26
CA ALA A 100 -3.21 21.91 -0.86
C ALA A 100 -3.87 20.98 0.16
N ASP A 101 -4.99 20.36 -0.22
CA ASP A 101 -5.78 19.48 0.64
C ASP A 101 -5.43 17.99 0.47
N GLU A 102 -4.46 17.67 -0.39
CA GLU A 102 -3.96 16.31 -0.56
C GLU A 102 -2.64 16.15 0.17
N ARG A 103 -2.56 15.12 1.00
CA ARG A 103 -1.32 14.81 1.71
C ARG A 103 -1.11 13.31 1.77
N TRP A 104 0.14 12.90 1.83
CA TRP A 104 0.55 11.52 2.07
C TRP A 104 1.57 11.53 3.20
N ASP A 105 1.32 10.73 4.23
CA ASP A 105 2.12 10.72 5.46
C ASP A 105 3.48 10.05 5.27
N ALA A 106 3.55 9.11 4.34
CA ALA A 106 4.78 8.39 4.04
C ALA A 106 4.78 7.90 2.59
N ALA A 107 5.97 7.66 2.08
CA ALA A 107 6.17 7.00 0.80
C ALA A 107 7.28 5.98 0.92
N MET A 108 7.20 4.88 0.16
CA MET A 108 8.28 3.92 0.10
C MET A 108 8.43 3.34 -1.30
N LEU A 109 9.65 2.91 -1.60
CA LEU A 109 9.99 2.20 -2.82
C LEU A 109 10.43 0.79 -2.46
N VAL A 110 9.76 -0.19 -3.04
CA VAL A 110 10.04 -1.61 -2.79
C VAL A 110 10.31 -2.29 -4.12
N SER A 111 11.48 -2.90 -4.27
CA SER A 111 11.81 -3.62 -5.50
C SER A 111 11.44 -5.09 -5.39
N GLN A 112 11.03 -5.65 -6.53
CA GLN A 112 10.86 -7.08 -6.75
C GLN A 112 11.56 -7.45 -8.05
N ALA A 113 12.14 -8.64 -8.11
CA ALA A 113 12.85 -9.11 -9.31
C ALA A 113 11.92 -9.23 -10.52
N SER A 114 10.64 -9.48 -10.29
CA SER A 114 9.63 -9.63 -11.34
C SER A 114 8.22 -9.45 -10.78
N ALA A 115 7.24 -9.29 -11.66
CA ALA A 115 5.83 -9.33 -11.28
C ALA A 115 5.46 -10.68 -10.65
N ALA A 116 6.04 -11.78 -11.14
CA ALA A 116 5.79 -13.12 -10.60
C ALA A 116 6.28 -13.26 -9.15
N THR A 117 7.47 -12.76 -8.82
CA THR A 117 7.98 -12.77 -7.44
C THR A 117 7.14 -11.88 -6.52
N PHE A 118 6.65 -10.76 -7.03
CA PHE A 118 5.73 -9.90 -6.28
C PHE A 118 4.44 -10.66 -5.95
N LEU A 119 3.84 -11.35 -6.93
CA LEU A 119 2.62 -12.12 -6.70
C LEU A 119 2.84 -13.25 -5.69
N ALA A 120 3.96 -13.97 -5.79
CA ALA A 120 4.31 -15.03 -4.85
C ALA A 120 4.44 -14.48 -3.42
N PHE A 121 5.11 -13.34 -3.25
CA PHE A 121 5.22 -12.65 -1.97
C PHE A 121 3.85 -12.23 -1.44
N ALA A 122 3.04 -11.56 -2.26
CA ALA A 122 1.72 -11.07 -1.87
C ALA A 122 0.73 -12.20 -1.53
N SER A 123 1.00 -13.42 -1.98
CA SER A 123 0.18 -14.61 -1.74
C SER A 123 0.73 -15.51 -0.64
N ASP A 124 1.90 -15.19 -0.09
CA ASP A 124 2.56 -16.00 0.95
C ASP A 124 1.75 -16.00 2.23
N ARG A 125 1.50 -17.17 2.80
CA ARG A 125 0.68 -17.33 4.01
C ARG A 125 1.29 -16.63 5.21
N GLY A 126 2.62 -16.66 5.33
CA GLY A 126 3.32 -15.98 6.42
C GLY A 126 3.16 -14.47 6.33
N TYR A 127 3.32 -13.91 5.14
CA TYR A 127 3.05 -12.50 4.89
C TYR A 127 1.60 -12.15 5.23
N LEU A 128 0.65 -12.93 4.72
CA LEU A 128 -0.78 -12.65 4.90
C LEU A 128 -1.22 -12.70 6.37
N ALA A 129 -0.52 -13.45 7.22
CA ALA A 129 -0.83 -13.50 8.65
C ALA A 129 -0.70 -12.14 9.34
N GLY A 130 0.11 -11.23 8.80
CA GLY A 130 0.31 -9.89 9.37
C GLY A 130 -0.33 -8.75 8.59
N VAL A 131 -0.98 -9.04 7.45
CA VAL A 131 -1.53 -7.99 6.58
C VAL A 131 -2.65 -7.19 7.25
N GLY A 132 -3.29 -7.74 8.28
CA GLY A 132 -4.30 -7.02 9.06
C GLY A 132 -3.74 -5.79 9.78
N HIS A 133 -2.45 -5.75 10.10
CA HIS A 133 -1.81 -4.55 10.62
C HIS A 133 -1.82 -3.41 9.60
N ARG A 134 -1.61 -3.73 8.32
CA ARG A 134 -1.67 -2.75 7.24
C ARG A 134 -3.08 -2.19 7.08
N THR A 135 -4.08 -3.04 7.04
CA THR A 135 -5.49 -2.64 6.95
C THR A 135 -5.89 -1.76 8.13
N ALA A 136 -5.46 -2.12 9.33
CA ALA A 136 -5.73 -1.35 10.54
C ALA A 136 -5.06 0.04 10.52
N ALA A 137 -3.88 0.13 9.93
CA ALA A 137 -3.04 1.33 9.92
C ALA A 137 -3.52 2.40 8.94
N LEU A 138 -4.05 2.00 7.78
CA LEU A 138 -4.20 2.90 6.63
C LEU A 138 -5.61 3.43 6.48
N GLU A 139 -5.69 4.74 6.32
CA GLU A 139 -6.89 5.43 5.85
C GLU A 139 -7.03 5.32 4.34
N ASP A 140 -5.91 5.46 3.62
CA ASP A 140 -5.85 5.41 2.17
C ASP A 140 -4.44 5.03 1.72
N SER A 141 -4.31 4.54 0.50
CA SER A 141 -3.02 4.19 -0.08
C SER A 141 -3.05 4.25 -1.60
N ARG A 142 -1.85 4.31 -2.18
CA ARG A 142 -1.64 4.14 -3.61
C ARG A 142 -0.45 3.22 -3.81
N LEU A 143 -0.54 2.35 -4.79
CA LEU A 143 0.56 1.49 -5.22
C LEU A 143 0.72 1.65 -6.73
N LEU A 144 1.85 2.20 -7.13
CA LEU A 144 2.18 2.42 -8.54
C LEU A 144 3.37 1.55 -8.93
N PRO A 145 3.15 0.51 -9.76
CA PRO A 145 4.26 -0.27 -10.29
C PRO A 145 5.08 0.56 -11.28
N LEU A 146 6.40 0.57 -11.08
CA LEU A 146 7.34 1.27 -11.94
C LEU A 146 8.30 0.27 -12.57
N THR A 147 8.66 0.52 -13.82
CA THR A 147 9.72 -0.20 -14.52
C THR A 147 10.81 0.76 -14.93
N GLU A 148 12.06 0.29 -14.93
CA GLU A 148 13.19 1.12 -15.36
C GLU A 148 13.10 1.40 -16.86
N GLY A 149 13.50 2.60 -17.25
CA GLY A 149 13.57 3.01 -18.63
C GLY A 149 14.26 4.35 -18.74
N PRO A 150 14.72 4.71 -19.96
CA PRO A 150 15.30 6.03 -20.18
C PRO A 150 14.22 7.12 -20.08
N ALA A 151 14.66 8.27 -19.62
CA ALA A 151 13.80 9.46 -19.55
C ALA A 151 13.49 10.00 -20.95
#